data_3cfa7050f062d950df3bb24ebf9b5228
#
_entry.id   3cfa7050f062d950df3bb24ebf9b5228
#
_cell.length_a   1.000
_cell.length_b   1.000
_cell.length_c   1.000
_cell.angle_alpha   90.00
_cell.angle_beta   90.00
_cell.angle_gamma   90.00
#
_symmetry.space_group_name_H-M   'P 1'
#
loop_
_entity.id
_entity.type
_entity.pdbx_description
1 polymer ?
#
loop_
_entity_poly.entity_id
_entity_poly.type
_entity_poly.pdbx_seq_one_letter_code
_entity_poly.pdbx_strand_id
1 'polypeptide(L)'
;MKHPLPIPSTPIDYVIPYVDCSDEKWLVEYKRHVSGPSGYCYMVIQQEMKRRLLISLLGIIVLIPLGLCSRQISWLPKETGDALWAMMVFCFWRIILVKSKLQTVAIVSLAHSFIVEFSQLLRWQWLVSFRNTFVGHMMLGQGFLWTDLVAYVVGITIIFGVFKELER
;
A
#
# COMPACT_ATOMS: atom_id res chain seq x y z
N MET A 1 52.01 20.73 -8.77
CA MET A 1 51.96 19.26 -8.68
C MET A 1 50.97 18.87 -7.59
N LYS A 2 49.82 18.35 -7.94
CA LYS A 2 48.82 17.91 -6.95
C LYS A 2 48.98 16.39 -6.83
N HIS A 3 49.34 15.91 -5.64
CA HIS A 3 49.40 14.49 -5.33
C HIS A 3 47.96 13.88 -5.36
N PRO A 4 47.75 12.72 -6.00
CA PRO A 4 46.51 12.01 -5.87
C PRO A 4 46.37 11.43 -4.47
N LEU A 5 45.20 11.58 -3.86
CA LEU A 5 44.88 10.99 -2.55
C LEU A 5 44.89 9.44 -2.67
N PRO A 6 45.40 8.72 -1.67
CA PRO A 6 45.45 7.26 -1.69
C PRO A 6 44.03 6.68 -1.71
N ILE A 7 43.80 5.75 -2.65
CA ILE A 7 42.60 4.94 -2.71
C ILE A 7 42.66 3.96 -1.53
N PRO A 8 41.67 3.94 -0.63
CA PRO A 8 41.62 2.93 0.44
C PRO A 8 41.39 1.55 -0.16
N SER A 9 42.29 0.62 0.12
CA SER A 9 42.31 -0.77 -0.41
C SER A 9 41.51 -1.78 0.42
N THR A 10 40.60 -1.34 1.27
CA THR A 10 39.75 -2.27 2.04
C THR A 10 38.28 -2.07 1.67
N PRO A 11 37.50 -3.16 1.50
CA PRO A 11 36.06 -3.02 1.39
C PRO A 11 35.55 -2.54 2.76
N ILE A 12 35.36 -1.25 2.89
CA ILE A 12 34.68 -0.68 4.03
C ILE A 12 33.25 -1.17 3.90
N ASP A 13 32.78 -1.94 4.88
CA ASP A 13 31.37 -2.20 5.12
C ASP A 13 30.69 -0.85 5.31
N TYR A 14 30.22 -0.25 4.21
CA TYR A 14 29.31 0.86 4.29
C TYR A 14 28.01 0.30 4.87
N VAL A 15 27.87 0.36 6.17
CA VAL A 15 26.57 0.43 6.82
C VAL A 15 25.93 1.69 6.23
N ILE A 16 25.19 1.49 5.15
CA ILE A 16 24.35 2.54 4.57
C ILE A 16 23.33 2.86 5.66
N PRO A 17 23.41 4.05 6.31
CA PRO A 17 22.35 4.41 7.24
C PRO A 17 21.04 4.31 6.49
N TYR A 18 20.02 3.75 7.12
CA TYR A 18 18.67 3.64 6.59
C TYR A 18 18.22 5.03 6.12
N VAL A 19 18.40 5.28 4.84
CA VAL A 19 17.98 6.54 4.24
C VAL A 19 16.54 6.34 3.82
N ASP A 20 15.65 7.09 4.45
CA ASP A 20 14.26 7.20 4.02
C ASP A 20 14.22 7.80 2.60
N CYS A 21 14.26 6.93 1.59
CA CYS A 21 14.24 7.29 0.16
C CYS A 21 12.89 7.89 -0.27
N SER A 22 12.04 8.30 0.65
CA SER A 22 10.73 8.90 0.39
C SER A 22 10.79 10.38 0.01
N ASP A 23 11.95 11.04 0.18
CA ASP A 23 12.13 12.45 -0.19
C ASP A 23 12.80 12.59 -1.56
N GLU A 24 12.02 13.09 -2.51
CA GLU A 24 12.48 13.38 -3.89
C GLU A 24 13.68 14.35 -3.93
N LYS A 25 13.80 15.24 -2.96
CA LYS A 25 14.94 16.16 -2.79
C LYS A 25 16.24 15.43 -2.56
N TRP A 26 16.23 14.31 -1.85
CA TRP A 26 17.41 13.52 -1.57
C TRP A 26 17.95 12.82 -2.82
N LEU A 27 17.08 12.35 -3.70
CA LEU A 27 17.44 11.74 -4.98
C LEU A 27 18.19 12.74 -5.90
N VAL A 28 17.83 14.01 -5.84
CA VAL A 28 18.48 15.07 -6.62
C VAL A 28 19.85 15.41 -6.03
N GLU A 29 19.98 15.45 -4.70
CA GLU A 29 21.22 15.75 -4.00
C GLU A 29 22.22 14.59 -4.11
N TYR A 30 21.75 13.35 -3.98
CA TYR A 30 22.56 12.14 -4.15
C TYR A 30 23.11 12.01 -5.58
N LYS A 31 22.34 12.30 -6.62
CA LYS A 31 22.81 12.34 -8.01
C LYS A 31 23.96 13.34 -8.23
N ARG A 32 24.04 14.38 -7.41
CA ARG A 32 25.07 15.41 -7.51
C ARG A 32 26.39 15.00 -6.86
N HIS A 33 26.38 14.15 -5.83
CA HIS A 33 27.56 13.78 -5.04
C HIS A 33 28.21 12.43 -5.37
N VAL A 34 27.50 11.53 -6.04
CA VAL A 34 28.00 10.18 -6.33
C VAL A 34 28.33 10.04 -7.80
N SER A 35 29.56 10.41 -8.16
CA SER A 35 30.21 10.02 -9.43
C SER A 35 30.68 8.55 -9.42
N GLY A 36 30.02 7.68 -8.67
CA GLY A 36 30.28 6.24 -8.61
C GLY A 36 29.32 5.45 -9.49
N PRO A 37 29.58 4.14 -9.73
CA PRO A 37 28.84 3.38 -10.72
C PRO A 37 27.34 3.37 -10.43
N SER A 38 26.61 4.09 -11.25
CA SER A 38 25.15 4.33 -11.20
C SER A 38 24.30 3.04 -11.10
N GLY A 39 24.90 1.88 -11.31
CA GLY A 39 24.23 0.59 -11.32
C GLY A 39 23.76 0.10 -9.94
N TYR A 40 24.53 0.35 -8.89
CA TYR A 40 24.17 -0.18 -7.55
C TYR A 40 22.94 0.49 -6.95
N CYS A 41 22.84 1.81 -7.04
CA CYS A 41 21.66 2.53 -6.53
C CYS A 41 20.39 2.13 -7.29
N TYR A 42 20.48 1.96 -8.61
CA TYR A 42 19.36 1.51 -9.44
C TYR A 42 18.89 0.09 -9.07
N MET A 43 19.83 -0.82 -8.77
CA MET A 43 19.48 -2.19 -8.35
C MET A 43 18.79 -2.21 -6.98
N VAL A 44 19.25 -1.44 -6.02
CA VAL A 44 18.63 -1.38 -4.67
C VAL A 44 17.21 -0.84 -4.76
N ILE A 45 16.99 0.27 -5.48
CA ILE A 45 15.64 0.84 -5.68
C ILE A 45 14.71 -0.15 -6.38
N GLN A 46 15.19 -0.86 -7.39
CA GLN A 46 14.43 -1.89 -8.11
C GLN A 46 14.06 -3.06 -7.19
N GLN A 47 14.97 -3.47 -6.33
CA GLN A 47 14.76 -4.57 -5.40
C GLN A 47 13.70 -4.21 -4.34
N GLU A 48 13.76 -3.01 -3.77
CA GLU A 48 12.76 -2.52 -2.83
C GLU A 48 11.37 -2.38 -3.48
N MET A 49 11.30 -1.88 -4.70
CA MET A 49 10.01 -1.82 -5.43
C MET A 49 9.43 -3.21 -5.66
N LYS A 50 10.25 -4.18 -6.08
CA LYS A 50 9.80 -5.57 -6.27
C LYS A 50 9.31 -6.19 -4.96
N ARG A 51 10.02 -5.96 -3.85
CA ARG A 51 9.62 -6.42 -2.53
C ARG A 51 8.26 -5.85 -2.11
N ARG A 52 8.06 -4.54 -2.26
CA ARG A 52 6.77 -3.87 -1.95
C ARG A 52 5.62 -4.42 -2.79
N LEU A 53 5.85 -4.62 -4.09
CA LEU A 53 4.87 -5.23 -4.99
C LEU A 53 4.53 -6.66 -4.56
N LEU A 54 5.54 -7.48 -4.25
CA LEU A 54 5.35 -8.87 -3.83
C LEU A 54 4.55 -8.95 -2.53
N ILE A 55 4.90 -8.15 -1.52
CA ILE A 55 4.17 -8.10 -0.24
C ILE A 55 2.71 -7.72 -0.47
N SER A 56 2.46 -6.70 -1.30
CA SER A 56 1.11 -6.24 -1.60
C SER A 56 0.29 -7.28 -2.34
N LEU A 57 0.88 -7.98 -3.31
CA LEU A 57 0.23 -9.08 -4.04
C LEU A 57 -0.10 -10.25 -3.12
N LEU A 58 0.85 -10.67 -2.27
CA LEU A 58 0.60 -11.70 -1.26
C LEU A 58 -0.51 -11.28 -0.30
N GLY A 59 -0.51 -10.01 0.13
CA GLY A 59 -1.58 -9.46 0.95
C GLY A 59 -2.95 -9.61 0.28
N ILE A 60 -3.10 -9.27 -1.00
CA ILE A 60 -4.35 -9.44 -1.73
C ILE A 60 -4.77 -10.91 -1.80
N ILE A 61 -3.82 -11.82 -2.13
CA ILE A 61 -4.10 -13.25 -2.25
C ILE A 61 -4.60 -13.85 -0.92
N VAL A 62 -4.10 -13.36 0.21
CA VAL A 62 -4.52 -13.81 1.55
C VAL A 62 -5.82 -13.14 1.98
N LEU A 63 -5.97 -11.83 1.75
CA LEU A 63 -7.13 -11.06 2.23
C LEU A 63 -8.42 -11.41 1.50
N ILE A 64 -8.39 -11.77 0.20
CA ILE A 64 -9.59 -12.17 -0.55
C ILE A 64 -10.27 -13.39 0.09
N PRO A 65 -9.60 -14.54 0.26
CA PRO A 65 -10.26 -15.69 0.88
C PRO A 65 -10.66 -15.43 2.34
N LEU A 66 -9.85 -14.69 3.11
CA LEU A 66 -10.21 -14.31 4.47
C LEU A 66 -11.49 -13.48 4.52
N GLY A 67 -11.64 -12.50 3.62
CA GLY A 67 -12.85 -11.68 3.51
C GLY A 67 -14.08 -12.49 3.10
N LEU A 68 -13.93 -13.46 2.19
CA LEU A 68 -15.01 -14.37 1.80
C LEU A 68 -15.40 -15.32 2.93
N CYS A 69 -14.42 -15.91 3.61
CA CYS A 69 -14.66 -16.81 4.74
C CYS A 69 -15.29 -16.06 5.92
N SER A 70 -14.88 -14.82 6.22
CA SER A 70 -15.45 -14.05 7.32
C SER A 70 -16.94 -13.84 7.20
N ARG A 71 -17.45 -13.73 5.97
CA ARG A 71 -18.90 -13.57 5.69
C ARG A 71 -19.71 -14.86 5.88
N GLN A 72 -19.07 -16.03 5.87
CA GLN A 72 -19.72 -17.32 6.08
C GLN A 72 -19.83 -17.70 7.57
N ILE A 73 -19.05 -17.05 8.41
CA ILE A 73 -18.99 -17.34 9.84
C ILE A 73 -20.03 -16.49 10.58
N SER A 74 -21.12 -17.11 11.01
CA SER A 74 -22.29 -16.44 11.58
C SER A 74 -22.05 -15.73 12.92
N TRP A 75 -21.02 -16.12 13.67
CA TRP A 75 -20.65 -15.48 14.95
C TRP A 75 -19.68 -14.30 14.79
N LEU A 76 -19.13 -14.10 13.59
CA LEU A 76 -18.20 -13.00 13.31
C LEU A 76 -19.01 -11.73 12.98
N PRO A 77 -18.64 -10.56 13.55
CA PRO A 77 -19.27 -9.30 13.16
C PRO A 77 -19.10 -9.04 11.64
N LYS A 78 -20.16 -8.57 10.99
CA LYS A 78 -20.16 -8.28 9.54
C LYS A 78 -19.09 -7.25 9.17
N GLU A 79 -18.83 -6.33 10.06
CA GLU A 79 -17.81 -5.27 9.95
C GLU A 79 -16.39 -5.83 9.76
N THR A 80 -16.14 -7.08 10.18
CA THR A 80 -14.85 -7.75 9.95
C THR A 80 -14.57 -7.93 8.47
N GLY A 81 -15.58 -8.29 7.69
CA GLY A 81 -15.46 -8.41 6.23
C GLY A 81 -15.13 -7.07 5.58
N ASP A 82 -15.70 -5.99 6.08
CA ASP A 82 -15.49 -4.64 5.54
C ASP A 82 -14.11 -4.09 5.92
N ALA A 83 -13.62 -4.39 7.12
CA ALA A 83 -12.23 -4.11 7.50
C ALA A 83 -11.22 -4.86 6.61
N LEU A 84 -11.45 -6.15 6.33
CA LEU A 84 -10.61 -6.95 5.44
C LEU A 84 -10.66 -6.43 3.99
N TRP A 85 -11.82 -5.97 3.53
CA TRP A 85 -11.97 -5.33 2.23
C TRP A 85 -11.14 -4.04 2.15
N ALA A 86 -11.18 -3.19 3.17
CA ALA A 86 -10.37 -1.98 3.23
C ALA A 86 -8.86 -2.26 3.24
N MET A 87 -8.42 -3.32 3.93
CA MET A 87 -7.03 -3.78 3.88
C MET A 87 -6.63 -4.20 2.46
N MET A 88 -7.52 -4.89 1.73
CA MET A 88 -7.29 -5.27 0.34
C MET A 88 -7.19 -4.04 -0.56
N VAL A 89 -8.05 -3.04 -0.38
CA VAL A 89 -7.99 -1.75 -1.10
C VAL A 89 -6.65 -1.05 -0.83
N PHE A 90 -6.15 -1.10 0.40
CA PHE A 90 -4.82 -0.55 0.72
C PHE A 90 -3.72 -1.27 -0.06
N CYS A 91 -3.71 -2.59 -0.09
CA CYS A 91 -2.73 -3.37 -0.87
C CYS A 91 -2.82 -3.05 -2.37
N PHE A 92 -4.02 -2.87 -2.91
CA PHE A 92 -4.25 -2.48 -4.31
C PHE A 92 -3.63 -1.10 -4.60
N TRP A 93 -3.90 -0.09 -3.78
CA TRP A 93 -3.31 1.23 -3.93
C TRP A 93 -1.79 1.22 -3.71
N ARG A 94 -1.28 0.34 -2.84
CA ARG A 94 0.16 0.17 -2.65
C ARG A 94 0.87 -0.32 -3.91
N ILE A 95 0.21 -1.16 -4.72
CA ILE A 95 0.73 -1.61 -6.02
C ILE A 95 0.77 -0.43 -7.01
N ILE A 96 -0.30 0.33 -7.11
CA ILE A 96 -0.38 1.47 -8.03
C ILE A 96 0.59 2.59 -7.63
N LEU A 97 0.62 2.90 -6.33
CA LEU A 97 1.42 3.97 -5.74
C LEU A 97 2.71 3.44 -5.09
N VAL A 98 3.38 2.47 -5.73
CA VAL A 98 4.56 1.79 -5.17
C VAL A 98 5.70 2.73 -4.78
N LYS A 99 5.82 3.88 -5.45
CA LYS A 99 6.83 4.91 -5.19
C LYS A 99 6.41 5.94 -4.13
N SER A 100 5.14 5.96 -3.75
CA SER A 100 4.60 6.95 -2.82
C SER A 100 4.87 6.57 -1.37
N LYS A 101 4.81 7.58 -0.49
CA LYS A 101 4.89 7.39 0.96
C LYS A 101 3.72 6.52 1.43
N LEU A 102 3.97 5.67 2.43
CA LEU A 102 2.96 4.77 2.98
C LEU A 102 1.72 5.54 3.50
N GLN A 103 1.94 6.73 4.07
CA GLN A 103 0.88 7.63 4.52
C GLN A 103 -0.05 8.07 3.37
N THR A 104 0.52 8.41 2.21
CA THR A 104 -0.25 8.78 1.01
C THR A 104 -1.13 7.61 0.57
N VAL A 105 -0.60 6.39 0.56
CA VAL A 105 -1.37 5.18 0.24
C VAL A 105 -2.52 4.99 1.23
N ALA A 106 -2.29 5.17 2.52
CA ALA A 106 -3.33 5.05 3.55
C ALA A 106 -4.46 6.07 3.34
N ILE A 107 -4.11 7.34 3.08
CA ILE A 107 -5.09 8.41 2.84
C ILE A 107 -5.92 8.13 1.58
N VAL A 108 -5.26 7.74 0.48
CA VAL A 108 -5.95 7.44 -0.79
C VAL A 108 -6.87 6.22 -0.63
N SER A 109 -6.41 5.19 0.08
CA SER A 109 -7.21 3.99 0.34
C SER A 109 -8.43 4.30 1.20
N LEU A 110 -8.27 5.13 2.24
CA LEU A 110 -9.38 5.57 3.09
C LEU A 110 -10.39 6.40 2.30
N ALA A 111 -9.91 7.36 1.52
CA ALA A 111 -10.76 8.19 0.66
C ALA A 111 -11.53 7.33 -0.35
N HIS A 112 -10.87 6.35 -0.99
CA HIS A 112 -11.52 5.40 -1.90
C HIS A 112 -12.64 4.62 -1.19
N SER A 113 -12.36 4.05 -0.01
CA SER A 113 -13.34 3.29 0.77
C SER A 113 -14.54 4.15 1.15
N PHE A 114 -14.32 5.39 1.57
CA PHE A 114 -15.39 6.33 1.89
C PHE A 114 -16.22 6.72 0.65
N ILE A 115 -15.57 6.96 -0.49
CA ILE A 115 -16.27 7.27 -1.75
C ILE A 115 -17.17 6.10 -2.15
N VAL A 116 -16.70 4.87 -2.04
CA VAL A 116 -17.50 3.67 -2.31
C VAL A 116 -18.70 3.63 -1.39
N GLU A 117 -18.51 3.85 -0.08
CA GLU A 117 -19.59 3.80 0.91
C GLU A 117 -20.62 4.92 0.67
N PHE A 118 -20.19 6.15 0.48
CA PHE A 118 -21.11 7.24 0.13
C PHE A 118 -21.79 7.05 -1.22
N SER A 119 -21.16 6.35 -2.17
CA SER A 119 -21.80 6.03 -3.44
C SER A 119 -23.06 5.18 -3.25
N GLN A 120 -23.17 4.45 -2.14
CA GLN A 120 -24.32 3.60 -1.83
C GLN A 120 -25.59 4.42 -1.53
N LEU A 121 -25.46 5.69 -1.17
CA LEU A 121 -26.58 6.63 -1.04
C LEU A 121 -27.16 7.04 -2.39
N LEU A 122 -26.39 6.89 -3.48
CA LEU A 122 -26.84 7.23 -4.83
C LEU A 122 -27.70 6.10 -5.40
N ARG A 123 -28.96 6.43 -5.76
CA ARG A 123 -29.96 5.49 -6.31
C ARG A 123 -30.11 5.62 -7.83
N TRP A 124 -29.04 5.90 -8.56
CA TRP A 124 -29.09 5.93 -10.02
C TRP A 124 -29.32 4.54 -10.59
N GLN A 125 -30.24 4.42 -11.53
CA GLN A 125 -30.67 3.12 -12.08
C GLN A 125 -29.51 2.26 -12.60
N TRP A 126 -28.57 2.86 -13.33
CA TRP A 126 -27.40 2.16 -13.85
C TRP A 126 -26.49 1.64 -12.71
N LEU A 127 -26.33 2.43 -11.63
CA LEU A 127 -25.50 2.07 -10.49
C LEU A 127 -26.16 0.95 -9.68
N VAL A 128 -27.47 1.01 -9.51
CA VAL A 128 -28.27 -0.06 -8.87
C VAL A 128 -28.19 -1.34 -9.69
N SER A 129 -28.33 -1.25 -11.01
CA SER A 129 -28.21 -2.41 -11.91
C SER A 129 -26.82 -3.05 -11.84
N PHE A 130 -25.77 -2.24 -11.79
CA PHE A 130 -24.40 -2.74 -11.62
C PHE A 130 -24.20 -3.43 -10.26
N ARG A 131 -24.70 -2.86 -9.16
CA ARG A 131 -24.63 -3.47 -7.82
C ARG A 131 -25.37 -4.80 -7.71
N ASN A 132 -26.41 -5.01 -8.53
CA ASN A 132 -27.14 -6.27 -8.58
C ASN A 132 -26.35 -7.38 -9.30
N THR A 133 -25.24 -7.07 -9.96
CA THR A 133 -24.32 -8.09 -10.47
C THR A 133 -23.44 -8.64 -9.34
N PHE A 134 -22.94 -9.86 -9.49
CA PHE A 134 -22.05 -10.48 -8.51
C PHE A 134 -20.82 -9.61 -8.21
N VAL A 135 -20.18 -9.10 -9.26
CA VAL A 135 -19.00 -8.23 -9.14
C VAL A 135 -19.34 -6.89 -8.49
N GLY A 136 -20.43 -6.26 -8.93
CA GLY A 136 -20.88 -4.98 -8.39
C GLY A 136 -21.27 -5.08 -6.91
N HIS A 137 -21.92 -6.19 -6.53
CA HIS A 137 -22.25 -6.47 -5.12
C HIS A 137 -20.98 -6.62 -4.25
N MET A 138 -19.98 -7.34 -4.75
CA MET A 138 -18.72 -7.52 -4.02
C MET A 138 -17.90 -6.23 -3.89
N MET A 139 -17.91 -5.38 -4.93
CA MET A 139 -17.08 -4.17 -4.97
C MET A 139 -17.72 -2.96 -4.31
N LEU A 140 -19.02 -2.76 -4.49
CA LEU A 140 -19.74 -1.55 -4.07
C LEU A 140 -20.70 -1.77 -2.90
N GLY A 141 -20.94 -3.02 -2.50
CA GLY A 141 -21.93 -3.33 -1.45
C GLY A 141 -23.36 -2.98 -1.84
N GLN A 142 -24.31 -3.11 -0.92
CA GLN A 142 -25.73 -2.85 -1.16
C GLN A 142 -26.42 -1.91 -0.17
N GLY A 143 -25.77 -1.47 0.89
CA GLY A 143 -26.40 -0.62 1.88
C GLY A 143 -25.40 0.17 2.71
N PHE A 144 -25.56 1.48 2.76
CA PHE A 144 -24.74 2.38 3.56
C PHE A 144 -24.92 2.11 5.04
N LEU A 145 -23.82 1.91 5.76
CA LEU A 145 -23.78 1.77 7.20
C LEU A 145 -22.63 2.62 7.78
N TRP A 146 -22.95 3.37 8.82
CA TRP A 146 -21.94 4.17 9.54
C TRP A 146 -20.83 3.30 10.19
N THR A 147 -21.18 2.07 10.58
CA THR A 147 -20.25 1.10 11.16
C THR A 147 -19.14 0.70 10.18
N ASP A 148 -19.44 0.69 8.88
CA ASP A 148 -18.48 0.30 7.84
C ASP A 148 -17.37 1.34 7.70
N LEU A 149 -17.69 2.64 7.87
CA LEU A 149 -16.67 3.69 7.90
C LEU A 149 -15.66 3.49 9.03
N VAL A 150 -16.14 3.07 10.21
CA VAL A 150 -15.27 2.75 11.34
C VAL A 150 -14.42 1.50 11.03
N ALA A 151 -15.04 0.47 10.44
CA ALA A 151 -14.34 -0.74 10.02
C ALA A 151 -13.21 -0.44 9.02
N TYR A 152 -13.44 0.47 8.07
CA TYR A 152 -12.41 0.90 7.11
C TYR A 152 -11.23 1.60 7.78
N VAL A 153 -11.50 2.50 8.73
CA VAL A 153 -10.44 3.18 9.50
C VAL A 153 -9.61 2.15 10.27
N VAL A 154 -10.25 1.21 10.95
CA VAL A 154 -9.58 0.15 11.72
C VAL A 154 -8.75 -0.73 10.78
N GLY A 155 -9.35 -1.21 9.69
CA GLY A 155 -8.67 -2.07 8.71
C GLY A 155 -7.42 -1.39 8.12
N ILE A 156 -7.55 -0.15 7.66
CA ILE A 156 -6.42 0.61 7.09
C ILE A 156 -5.35 0.90 8.14
N THR A 157 -5.72 1.17 9.39
CA THR A 157 -4.75 1.40 10.47
C THR A 157 -3.94 0.14 10.76
N ILE A 158 -4.59 -1.03 10.82
CA ILE A 158 -3.92 -2.31 11.06
C ILE A 158 -2.94 -2.61 9.91
N ILE A 159 -3.40 -2.55 8.65
CA ILE A 159 -2.55 -2.88 7.51
C ILE A 159 -1.41 -1.88 7.34
N PHE A 160 -1.63 -0.59 7.63
CA PHE A 160 -0.59 0.43 7.65
C PHE A 160 0.50 0.09 8.67
N GLY A 161 0.12 -0.33 9.88
CA GLY A 161 1.06 -0.78 10.91
C GLY A 161 1.89 -1.97 10.44
N VAL A 162 1.25 -2.98 9.84
CA VAL A 162 1.93 -4.16 9.28
C VAL A 162 2.94 -3.77 8.21
N PHE A 163 2.53 -2.94 7.24
CA PHE A 163 3.45 -2.50 6.18
C PHE A 163 4.58 -1.62 6.71
N LYS A 164 4.32 -0.78 7.72
CA LYS A 164 5.35 0.03 8.36
C LYS A 164 6.45 -0.83 9.01
N GLU A 165 6.08 -1.96 9.62
CA GLU A 165 7.07 -2.89 10.18
C GLU A 165 7.76 -3.73 9.10
N LEU A 166 7.05 -4.14 8.05
CA LEU A 166 7.62 -4.91 6.95
C LEU A 166 8.57 -4.08 6.07
N GLU A 167 8.36 -2.78 5.96
CA GLU A 167 9.19 -1.87 5.16
C GLU A 167 10.30 -1.20 6.00
N ARG A 168 10.36 -1.47 7.32
CA ARG A 168 11.40 -0.97 8.23
C ARG A 168 12.72 -1.76 8.09
#